data_3fcc5e7203c5b8c4cc6fcace4db35906
#
_entry.id   3fcc5e7203c5b8c4cc6fcace4db35906
#
_cell.length_a   1.000
_cell.length_b   1.000
_cell.length_c   1.000
_cell.angle_alpha   90.00
_cell.angle_beta   90.00
_cell.angle_gamma   90.00
#
_symmetry.space_group_name_H-M   'P 1'
#
loop_
_entity.id
_entity.type
_entity.pdbx_description
1 polymer ?
#
loop_
_entity_poly.entity_id
_entity_poly.type
_entity_poly.pdbx_seq_one_letter_code
_entity_poly.pdbx_strand_id
1 'polypeptide(L)'
;MRFLKQSTAVTVKIGPFLDEADGKTAETSLSISQSDTKLSKNGGDFVQKNDSSSATHDENGYYDIQLSAVDTETAGALRVAIHKTGALPVWEDFAVVATGVYDLFFGSNGLYEKAAKLLVNKAVQAKVSGAIQYYDDDGQSIVLTHTPTEDESTVTRTPS
;
A
#
# COMPACT_ATOMS: atom_id res chain seq x y z
N MET A 1 -2.52 -5.47 -11.95
CA MET A 1 -2.43 -5.86 -10.52
C MET A 1 -2.07 -4.60 -9.72
N ARG A 2 -2.81 -4.27 -8.68
CA ARG A 2 -2.57 -3.13 -7.79
C ARG A 2 -1.91 -3.60 -6.50
N PHE A 3 -1.04 -2.77 -5.91
CA PHE A 3 -0.37 -3.08 -4.64
C PHE A 3 -1.15 -2.51 -3.46
N LEU A 4 -1.37 -3.32 -2.44
CA LEU A 4 -1.97 -2.93 -1.17
C LEU A 4 -0.93 -3.10 -0.05
N LYS A 5 -0.96 -2.22 0.94
CA LYS A 5 -0.11 -2.35 2.12
C LYS A 5 -0.71 -3.36 3.08
N GLN A 6 0.11 -4.29 3.57
CA GLN A 6 -0.30 -5.29 4.57
C GLN A 6 -0.86 -4.64 5.83
N SER A 7 -1.90 -5.26 6.41
CA SER A 7 -2.57 -4.85 7.66
C SER A 7 -3.04 -3.38 7.64
N THR A 8 -3.48 -2.90 6.48
CA THR A 8 -3.93 -1.51 6.31
C THR A 8 -5.32 -1.51 5.67
N ALA A 9 -6.26 -0.80 6.28
CA ALA A 9 -7.58 -0.60 5.70
C ALA A 9 -7.47 0.22 4.41
N VAL A 10 -8.24 -0.16 3.38
CA VAL A 10 -8.18 0.47 2.06
C VAL A 10 -9.51 0.38 1.34
N THR A 11 -9.82 1.38 0.53
CA THR A 11 -10.91 1.34 -0.43
C THR A 11 -10.37 0.89 -1.79
N VAL A 12 -10.96 -0.14 -2.36
CA VAL A 12 -10.64 -0.61 -3.71
C VAL A 12 -11.84 -0.43 -4.63
N LYS A 13 -11.59 -0.05 -5.88
CA LYS A 13 -12.61 0.11 -6.90
C LYS A 13 -12.69 -1.15 -7.73
N ILE A 14 -13.89 -1.75 -7.84
CA ILE A 14 -14.15 -3.00 -8.56
C ILE A 14 -15.30 -2.78 -9.54
N GLY A 15 -15.19 -3.37 -10.73
CA GLY A 15 -16.17 -3.25 -11.80
C GLY A 15 -15.51 -3.29 -13.18
N PRO A 16 -16.25 -2.95 -14.27
CA PRO A 16 -17.68 -2.60 -14.19
C PRO A 16 -18.57 -3.83 -13.97
N PHE A 17 -19.62 -3.66 -13.16
CA PHE A 17 -20.70 -4.61 -13.10
C PHE A 17 -21.65 -4.35 -14.27
N LEU A 18 -21.94 -5.40 -15.03
CA LEU A 18 -22.83 -5.34 -16.18
C LEU A 18 -24.08 -6.18 -15.91
N ASP A 19 -25.21 -5.76 -16.47
CA ASP A 19 -26.47 -6.49 -16.40
C ASP A 19 -26.29 -7.93 -16.91
N GLU A 20 -26.79 -8.92 -16.15
CA GLU A 20 -26.65 -10.33 -16.50
C GLU A 20 -27.47 -10.74 -17.74
N ALA A 21 -28.51 -9.97 -18.10
CA ALA A 21 -29.38 -10.28 -19.21
C ALA A 21 -28.79 -9.85 -20.57
N ASP A 22 -28.13 -8.68 -20.62
CA ASP A 22 -27.60 -8.16 -21.88
C ASP A 22 -26.05 -8.13 -21.95
N GLY A 23 -25.38 -8.26 -20.80
CA GLY A 23 -23.91 -8.30 -20.66
C GLY A 23 -23.20 -7.01 -21.06
N LYS A 24 -23.90 -5.89 -21.20
CA LYS A 24 -23.33 -4.60 -21.66
C LYS A 24 -23.83 -3.36 -20.93
N THR A 25 -25.05 -3.40 -20.40
CA THR A 25 -25.59 -2.26 -19.64
C THR A 25 -24.93 -2.21 -18.26
N ALA A 26 -24.39 -1.04 -17.89
CA ALA A 26 -23.74 -0.87 -16.59
C ALA A 26 -24.79 -0.88 -15.45
N GLU A 27 -24.55 -1.70 -14.44
CA GLU A 27 -25.36 -1.77 -13.24
C GLU A 27 -24.95 -0.67 -12.24
N THR A 28 -25.84 0.30 -12.04
CA THR A 28 -25.56 1.50 -11.23
C THR A 28 -26.28 1.54 -9.89
N SER A 29 -27.14 0.55 -9.61
CA SER A 29 -28.00 0.52 -8.42
C SER A 29 -27.90 -0.77 -7.60
N LEU A 30 -26.79 -1.54 -7.76
CA LEU A 30 -26.60 -2.77 -6.99
C LEU A 30 -26.39 -2.49 -5.51
N SER A 31 -27.09 -3.22 -4.68
CA SER A 31 -26.87 -3.24 -3.23
C SER A 31 -25.90 -4.39 -2.89
N ILE A 32 -24.61 -4.11 -2.97
CA ILE A 32 -23.54 -5.09 -2.69
C ILE A 32 -23.21 -5.03 -1.20
N SER A 33 -23.59 -6.06 -0.47
CA SER A 33 -23.36 -6.19 0.98
C SER A 33 -22.02 -6.85 1.29
N GLN A 34 -21.65 -6.87 2.58
CA GLN A 34 -20.49 -7.60 3.08
C GLN A 34 -20.50 -9.08 2.61
N SER A 35 -21.66 -9.75 2.69
CA SER A 35 -21.78 -11.18 2.35
C SER A 35 -21.62 -11.48 0.86
N ASP A 36 -21.87 -10.50 -0.01
CA ASP A 36 -21.69 -10.64 -1.45
C ASP A 36 -20.20 -10.58 -1.86
N THR A 37 -19.34 -10.01 -1.00
CA THR A 37 -17.91 -9.83 -1.25
C THR A 37 -17.09 -10.95 -0.61
N LYS A 38 -16.38 -11.71 -1.42
CA LYS A 38 -15.53 -12.83 -0.99
C LYS A 38 -14.06 -12.56 -1.30
N LEU A 39 -13.22 -12.99 -0.39
CA LEU A 39 -11.76 -12.85 -0.47
C LEU A 39 -11.10 -14.23 -0.52
N SER A 40 -10.16 -14.41 -1.43
CA SER A 40 -9.23 -15.55 -1.42
C SER A 40 -7.82 -15.03 -1.23
N LYS A 41 -7.15 -15.47 -0.16
CA LYS A 41 -5.77 -15.09 0.19
C LYS A 41 -4.83 -16.21 -0.25
N ASN A 42 -3.86 -15.91 -1.11
CA ASN A 42 -2.87 -16.86 -1.63
C ASN A 42 -3.45 -18.13 -2.26
N GLY A 43 -4.63 -18.02 -2.91
CA GLY A 43 -5.30 -19.16 -3.54
C GLY A 43 -6.04 -20.07 -2.57
N GLY A 44 -6.20 -19.68 -1.30
CA GLY A 44 -7.03 -20.39 -0.33
C GLY A 44 -8.53 -20.22 -0.61
N ASP A 45 -9.36 -20.83 0.25
CA ASP A 45 -10.81 -20.78 0.14
C ASP A 45 -11.35 -19.33 0.16
N PHE A 46 -12.46 -19.14 -0.54
CA PHE A 46 -13.17 -17.87 -0.51
C PHE A 46 -13.91 -17.68 0.82
N VAL A 47 -13.54 -16.64 1.55
CA VAL A 47 -14.20 -16.23 2.80
C VAL A 47 -14.83 -14.85 2.64
N GLN A 48 -15.87 -14.57 3.42
CA GLN A 48 -16.48 -13.25 3.46
C GLN A 48 -15.46 -12.20 3.94
N LYS A 49 -15.47 -10.98 3.35
CA LYS A 49 -14.62 -9.89 3.85
C LYS A 49 -14.96 -9.55 5.30
N ASN A 50 -13.97 -9.08 6.05
CA ASN A 50 -14.16 -8.72 7.47
C ASN A 50 -14.82 -7.33 7.65
N ASP A 51 -14.52 -6.38 6.78
CA ASP A 51 -15.20 -5.08 6.82
C ASP A 51 -16.70 -5.22 6.60
N SER A 52 -17.52 -4.62 7.48
CA SER A 52 -18.98 -4.79 7.51
C SER A 52 -19.75 -3.85 6.58
N SER A 53 -19.08 -2.85 5.98
CA SER A 53 -19.75 -1.88 5.12
C SER A 53 -20.21 -2.49 3.81
N SER A 54 -21.29 -1.94 3.25
CA SER A 54 -21.71 -2.20 1.88
C SER A 54 -20.86 -1.40 0.90
N ALA A 55 -20.83 -1.86 -0.35
CA ALA A 55 -20.18 -1.11 -1.41
C ALA A 55 -20.94 0.18 -1.75
N THR A 56 -20.22 1.18 -2.23
CA THR A 56 -20.79 2.44 -2.71
C THR A 56 -20.60 2.55 -4.22
N HIS A 57 -21.67 2.79 -4.97
CA HIS A 57 -21.57 3.05 -6.40
C HIS A 57 -20.78 4.34 -6.66
N ASP A 58 -19.86 4.29 -7.61
CA ASP A 58 -19.11 5.46 -8.10
C ASP A 58 -19.69 5.92 -9.46
N GLU A 59 -19.28 5.30 -10.53
CA GLU A 59 -19.69 5.66 -11.88
C GLU A 59 -19.65 4.44 -12.81
N ASN A 60 -20.54 4.38 -13.81
CA ASN A 60 -20.49 3.40 -14.91
C ASN A 60 -20.39 1.94 -14.46
N GLY A 61 -21.10 1.56 -13.40
CA GLY A 61 -21.06 0.20 -12.84
C GLY A 61 -19.85 -0.13 -12.00
N TYR A 62 -19.00 0.86 -11.66
CA TYR A 62 -17.90 0.67 -10.70
C TYR A 62 -18.36 0.95 -9.28
N TYR A 63 -17.82 0.19 -8.34
CA TYR A 63 -18.17 0.28 -6.92
C TYR A 63 -16.91 0.36 -6.07
N ASP A 64 -16.98 1.20 -5.05
CA ASP A 64 -15.97 1.31 -4.00
C ASP A 64 -16.23 0.29 -2.89
N ILE A 65 -15.28 -0.60 -2.67
CA ILE A 65 -15.33 -1.67 -1.68
C ILE A 65 -14.35 -1.34 -0.56
N GLN A 66 -14.84 -1.26 0.66
CA GLN A 66 -13.99 -1.11 1.84
C GLN A 66 -13.42 -2.47 2.25
N LEU A 67 -12.12 -2.52 2.46
CA LEU A 67 -11.39 -3.63 3.06
C LEU A 67 -10.80 -3.18 4.38
N SER A 68 -10.95 -3.98 5.43
CA SER A 68 -10.34 -3.72 6.74
C SER A 68 -8.86 -4.12 6.77
N ALA A 69 -8.16 -3.76 7.83
CA ALA A 69 -6.79 -4.21 8.06
C ALA A 69 -6.67 -5.75 8.17
N VAL A 70 -7.73 -6.43 8.64
CA VAL A 70 -7.80 -7.91 8.69
C VAL A 70 -7.93 -8.51 7.30
N ASP A 71 -8.65 -7.84 6.39
CA ASP A 71 -8.80 -8.29 5.01
C ASP A 71 -7.45 -8.30 4.28
N THR A 72 -6.57 -7.36 4.60
CA THR A 72 -5.24 -7.20 4.00
C THR A 72 -4.09 -7.74 4.86
N GLU A 73 -4.35 -8.50 5.92
CA GLU A 73 -3.31 -8.94 6.88
C GLU A 73 -2.30 -9.94 6.30
N THR A 74 -2.68 -10.69 5.28
CA THR A 74 -1.85 -11.73 4.68
C THR A 74 -1.11 -11.19 3.45
N ALA A 75 0.20 -11.14 3.50
CA ALA A 75 1.02 -10.77 2.35
C ALA A 75 0.93 -11.82 1.23
N GLY A 76 0.93 -11.37 -0.02
CA GLY A 76 0.83 -12.21 -1.21
C GLY A 76 -0.36 -11.86 -2.09
N ALA A 77 -0.88 -12.83 -2.83
CA ALA A 77 -2.02 -12.62 -3.73
C ALA A 77 -3.33 -12.50 -2.93
N LEU A 78 -4.12 -11.48 -3.26
CA LEU A 78 -5.48 -11.30 -2.74
C LEU A 78 -6.43 -11.16 -3.93
N ARG A 79 -7.38 -12.10 -4.04
CA ARG A 79 -8.50 -11.99 -4.98
C ARG A 79 -9.73 -11.51 -4.24
N VAL A 80 -10.34 -10.45 -4.73
CA VAL A 80 -11.66 -9.98 -4.32
C VAL A 80 -12.65 -10.40 -5.38
N ALA A 81 -13.67 -11.18 -5.02
CA ALA A 81 -14.69 -11.66 -5.94
C ALA A 81 -16.08 -11.26 -5.41
N ILE A 82 -16.92 -10.76 -6.30
CA ILE A 82 -18.27 -10.35 -5.99
C ILE A 82 -19.23 -11.03 -6.96
N HIS A 83 -20.23 -11.68 -6.41
CA HIS A 83 -21.34 -12.25 -7.16
C HIS A 83 -22.65 -11.67 -6.62
N LYS A 84 -23.36 -10.93 -7.45
CA LYS A 84 -24.63 -10.30 -7.10
C LYS A 84 -25.67 -10.61 -8.16
N THR A 85 -26.85 -11.05 -7.74
CA THR A 85 -28.00 -11.28 -8.65
C THR A 85 -28.31 -10.01 -9.41
N GLY A 86 -28.54 -10.14 -10.71
CA GLY A 86 -28.82 -9.05 -11.64
C GLY A 86 -27.57 -8.53 -12.35
N ALA A 87 -26.37 -8.94 -11.92
CA ALA A 87 -25.14 -8.53 -12.55
C ALA A 87 -24.21 -9.72 -12.83
N LEU A 88 -23.40 -9.60 -13.88
CA LEU A 88 -22.32 -10.54 -14.12
C LEU A 88 -21.31 -10.50 -12.96
N PRO A 89 -20.75 -11.67 -12.56
CA PRO A 89 -19.76 -11.72 -11.50
C PRO A 89 -18.48 -10.96 -11.87
N VAL A 90 -17.93 -10.23 -10.91
CA VAL A 90 -16.71 -9.43 -11.08
C VAL A 90 -15.68 -9.84 -10.04
N TRP A 91 -14.41 -9.89 -10.45
CA TRP A 91 -13.29 -10.11 -9.54
C TRP A 91 -12.09 -9.26 -9.94
N GLU A 92 -11.25 -8.96 -8.97
CA GLU A 92 -9.98 -8.27 -9.19
C GLU A 92 -8.89 -8.84 -8.29
N ASP A 93 -7.66 -8.88 -8.82
CA ASP A 93 -6.48 -9.39 -8.15
C ASP A 93 -5.57 -8.25 -7.69
N PHE A 94 -5.17 -8.33 -6.43
CA PHE A 94 -4.25 -7.42 -5.76
C PHE A 94 -3.02 -8.17 -5.28
N ALA A 95 -1.92 -7.44 -5.11
CA ALA A 95 -0.76 -7.92 -4.37
C ALA A 95 -0.70 -7.19 -3.02
N VAL A 96 -0.87 -7.91 -1.93
CA VAL A 96 -0.65 -7.39 -0.59
C VAL A 96 0.85 -7.47 -0.29
N VAL A 97 1.47 -6.31 -0.09
CA VAL A 97 2.91 -6.19 0.13
C VAL A 97 3.18 -5.98 1.61
N ALA A 98 4.14 -6.72 2.16
CA ALA A 98 4.58 -6.56 3.55
C ALA A 98 4.87 -5.08 3.87
N THR A 99 4.42 -4.60 5.02
CA THR A 99 4.47 -3.18 5.42
C THR A 99 5.84 -2.56 5.20
N GLY A 100 6.92 -3.21 5.65
CA GLY A 100 8.28 -2.68 5.49
C GLY A 100 8.72 -2.58 4.03
N VAL A 101 8.30 -3.53 3.17
CA VAL A 101 8.60 -3.50 1.73
C VAL A 101 7.77 -2.42 1.03
N TYR A 102 6.49 -2.31 1.39
CA TYR A 102 5.62 -1.27 0.84
C TYR A 102 6.16 0.13 1.15
N ASP A 103 6.54 0.37 2.41
CA ASP A 103 7.06 1.66 2.85
C ASP A 103 8.45 1.97 2.25
N LEU A 104 9.24 0.93 1.93
CA LEU A 104 10.51 1.10 1.25
C LEU A 104 10.35 1.69 -0.17
N PHE A 105 9.31 1.27 -0.91
CA PHE A 105 9.10 1.67 -2.30
C PHE A 105 8.11 2.83 -2.46
N PHE A 106 7.09 2.91 -1.61
CA PHE A 106 5.96 3.83 -1.78
C PHE A 106 5.79 4.81 -0.61
N GLY A 107 6.51 4.62 0.49
CA GLY A 107 6.47 5.51 1.64
C GLY A 107 7.29 6.78 1.42
N SER A 108 6.78 7.92 1.90
CA SER A 108 7.54 9.17 1.97
C SER A 108 8.71 9.01 2.95
N ASN A 109 9.90 9.43 2.58
CA ASN A 109 11.13 9.27 3.38
C ASN A 109 11.51 7.81 3.68
N GLY A 110 11.16 6.89 2.79
CA GLY A 110 11.56 5.48 2.87
C GLY A 110 13.08 5.31 2.85
N LEU A 111 13.56 4.15 3.31
CA LEU A 111 15.00 3.87 3.33
C LEU A 111 15.64 3.98 1.94
N TYR A 112 14.92 3.59 0.89
CA TYR A 112 15.39 3.70 -0.49
C TYR A 112 15.59 5.16 -0.91
N GLU A 113 14.63 6.04 -0.59
CA GLU A 113 14.73 7.48 -0.86
C GLU A 113 15.90 8.10 -0.08
N LYS A 114 16.04 7.77 1.20
CA LYS A 114 17.18 8.23 2.01
C LYS A 114 18.52 7.76 1.43
N ALA A 115 18.62 6.49 1.02
CA ALA A 115 19.85 5.96 0.40
C ALA A 115 20.16 6.70 -0.90
N ALA A 116 19.17 6.98 -1.76
CA ALA A 116 19.38 7.74 -2.97
C ALA A 116 19.86 9.17 -2.66
N LYS A 117 19.24 9.85 -1.69
CA LYS A 117 19.63 11.21 -1.27
C LYS A 117 21.05 11.26 -0.70
N LEU A 118 21.50 10.24 0.03
CA LEU A 118 22.88 10.14 0.53
C LEU A 118 23.93 10.10 -0.59
N LEU A 119 23.57 9.59 -1.77
CA LEU A 119 24.49 9.45 -2.90
C LEU A 119 24.61 10.71 -3.76
N VAL A 120 23.54 11.52 -3.82
CA VAL A 120 23.45 12.63 -4.80
C VAL A 120 23.37 14.01 -4.16
N ASN A 121 22.97 14.12 -2.90
CA ASN A 121 22.73 15.39 -2.26
C ASN A 121 23.95 15.92 -1.48
N LYS A 122 23.84 17.17 -1.05
CA LYS A 122 24.86 17.86 -0.27
C LYS A 122 25.17 17.11 1.03
N ALA A 123 26.44 16.93 1.29
CA ALA A 123 26.95 16.48 2.59
C ALA A 123 27.90 17.54 3.17
N VAL A 124 27.79 17.80 4.47
CA VAL A 124 28.64 18.75 5.19
C VAL A 124 29.26 18.10 6.39
N GLN A 125 30.59 18.15 6.49
CA GLN A 125 31.31 17.68 7.67
C GLN A 125 31.70 18.84 8.57
N ALA A 126 31.33 18.76 9.85
CA ALA A 126 31.77 19.70 10.86
C ALA A 126 33.24 19.42 11.23
N LYS A 127 34.12 20.41 11.05
CA LYS A 127 35.58 20.23 11.27
C LYS A 127 35.92 19.92 12.73
N VAL A 128 35.16 20.46 13.69
CA VAL A 128 35.46 20.32 15.12
C VAL A 128 34.94 18.99 15.67
N SER A 129 33.67 18.64 15.37
CA SER A 129 33.06 17.41 15.90
C SER A 129 33.24 16.20 14.97
N GLY A 130 33.66 16.41 13.73
CA GLY A 130 33.73 15.35 12.73
C GLY A 130 32.38 14.84 12.24
N ALA A 131 31.26 15.38 12.77
CA ALA A 131 29.91 14.97 12.38
C ALA A 131 29.66 15.26 10.90
N ILE A 132 29.03 14.32 10.19
CA ILE A 132 28.64 14.48 8.78
C ILE A 132 27.11 14.56 8.73
N GLN A 133 26.62 15.65 8.15
CA GLN A 133 25.20 15.87 7.89
C GLN A 133 24.92 15.72 6.40
N TYR A 134 23.92 14.93 6.07
CA TYR A 134 23.40 14.74 4.72
C TYR A 134 22.08 15.47 4.60
N TYR A 135 21.89 16.20 3.51
CA TYR A 135 20.79 17.10 3.32
C TYR A 135 19.76 16.54 2.32
N ASP A 136 18.53 17.04 2.40
CA ASP A 136 17.46 16.78 1.45
C ASP A 136 17.69 17.60 0.14
N ASP A 137 16.84 17.40 -0.84
CA ASP A 137 16.87 18.06 -2.15
C ASP A 137 16.81 19.61 -2.05
N ASP A 138 16.26 20.13 -0.95
CA ASP A 138 16.24 21.57 -0.65
C ASP A 138 17.61 22.13 -0.21
N GLY A 139 18.58 21.26 0.06
CA GLY A 139 19.91 21.61 0.55
C GLY A 139 19.96 22.24 1.95
N GLN A 140 18.84 22.22 2.68
CA GLN A 140 18.67 22.83 4.01
C GLN A 140 18.21 21.82 5.07
N SER A 141 17.23 20.98 4.74
CA SER A 141 16.69 19.95 5.64
C SER A 141 17.67 18.81 5.82
N ILE A 142 17.97 18.41 7.07
CA ILE A 142 18.91 17.31 7.36
C ILE A 142 18.10 16.00 7.33
N VAL A 143 18.55 15.07 6.48
CA VAL A 143 17.96 13.71 6.35
C VAL A 143 18.63 12.73 7.30
N LEU A 144 19.96 12.88 7.50
CA LEU A 144 20.75 11.96 8.30
C LEU A 144 21.97 12.69 8.89
N THR A 145 22.30 12.38 10.13
CA THR A 145 23.55 12.81 10.76
C THR A 145 24.36 11.58 11.19
N HIS A 146 25.62 11.53 10.81
CA HIS A 146 26.59 10.58 11.36
C HIS A 146 27.47 11.29 12.39
N THR A 147 27.34 10.91 13.65
CA THR A 147 28.18 11.44 14.71
C THR A 147 29.33 10.46 14.97
N PRO A 148 30.60 10.89 14.84
CA PRO A 148 31.71 10.03 15.16
C PRO A 148 31.82 9.86 16.67
N THR A 149 32.13 8.65 17.10
CA THR A 149 32.67 8.33 18.40
C THR A 149 33.99 7.61 18.19
N GLU A 150 35.00 7.90 18.99
CA GLU A 150 36.31 7.26 18.86
C GLU A 150 36.78 6.67 20.19
N ASP A 151 37.48 5.59 20.11
CA ASP A 151 38.28 5.00 21.18
C ASP A 151 39.79 4.94 20.72
N GLU A 152 40.64 4.31 21.51
CA GLU A 152 42.08 4.24 21.21
C GLU A 152 42.40 3.52 19.87
N SER A 153 41.45 2.79 19.29
CA SER A 153 41.72 1.95 18.10
C SER A 153 40.76 2.24 16.94
N THR A 154 39.57 2.82 17.18
CA THR A 154 38.53 2.95 16.16
C THR A 154 37.79 4.31 16.19
N VAL A 155 37.33 4.75 15.03
CA VAL A 155 36.37 5.84 14.87
C VAL A 155 35.08 5.22 14.37
N THR A 156 34.02 5.26 15.18
CA THR A 156 32.70 4.75 14.82
C THR A 156 31.79 5.91 14.44
N ARG A 157 31.02 5.78 13.32
CA ARG A 157 30.01 6.75 12.88
C ARG A 157 28.64 6.12 12.98
N THR A 158 27.85 6.58 13.93
CA THR A 158 26.47 6.09 14.14
C THR A 158 25.48 7.04 13.50
N PRO A 159 24.59 6.56 12.62
CA PRO A 159 23.50 7.37 12.07
C PRO A 159 22.47 7.68 13.15
N SER A 160 21.91 8.87 13.12
CA SER A 160 20.86 9.36 14.03
C SER A 160 19.77 10.11 13.25
#